data_73d73fcea8df2dac1996895d73c33d00
#
_entry.id   73d73fcea8df2dac1996895d73c33d00
#
_cell.length_a   1.000
_cell.length_b   1.000
_cell.length_c   1.000
_cell.angle_alpha   90.00
_cell.angle_beta   90.00
_cell.angle_gamma   90.00
#
_symmetry.space_group_name_H-M   'P 1'
#
loop_
_entity.id
_entity.type
_entity.pdbx_description
1 polymer ?
#
loop_
_entity_poly.entity_id
_entity_poly.type
_entity_poly.pdbx_seq_one_letter_code
_entity_poly.pdbx_strand_id
1 'polypeptide(L)'
;MAASENPRDRAVQHMFNRIARRYDLLNRVISFRLDNRWREQAIQSIWTADNPLILDLGAGTGDLTFSALKTAGGGRIVGLDFSLEMLRLAQRRSRSVPHGEQSRFVLGSGLRSPFRDAVFDGVMSAFVLRNVSDLALFFDQAFRVLRPGGKFVSLDMFPPSKGLFAGFYGLYFYHVVPWIGALLAHDRAAYQYLSESVRTFHSPVMVAEILKQAGFAHITWRRFLCGAVCMHVAERPNPSGIPA
;
A
#
# COMPACT_ATOMS: atom_id res chain seq x y z
N MET A 1 -7.74 8.70 20.67
CA MET A 1 -6.57 8.39 19.82
C MET A 1 -5.87 7.17 20.40
N ALA A 2 -6.08 5.96 19.88
CA ALA A 2 -5.30 4.81 20.29
C ALA A 2 -3.99 4.84 19.49
N ALA A 3 -2.92 5.35 20.09
CA ALA A 3 -1.57 5.13 19.60
C ALA A 3 -1.33 3.61 19.55
N SER A 4 -0.68 3.11 18.51
CA SER A 4 -0.26 1.71 18.46
C SER A 4 0.52 1.39 19.73
N GLU A 5 0.14 0.32 20.42
CA GLU A 5 0.84 -0.12 21.64
C GLU A 5 2.22 -0.69 21.31
N ASN A 6 2.44 -1.07 20.02
CA ASN A 6 3.70 -1.65 19.56
C ASN A 6 4.78 -0.55 19.34
N PRO A 7 5.93 -0.64 20.02
CA PRO A 7 7.03 0.31 19.84
C PRO A 7 7.52 0.43 18.40
N ARG A 8 7.50 -0.67 17.64
CA ARG A 8 7.86 -0.68 16.21
C ARG A 8 6.94 0.21 15.39
N ASP A 9 5.61 0.09 15.57
CA ASP A 9 4.64 0.88 14.81
C ASP A 9 4.78 2.37 15.11
N ARG A 10 5.05 2.73 16.37
CA ARG A 10 5.34 4.13 16.76
C ARG A 10 6.61 4.66 16.11
N ALA A 11 7.68 3.88 16.09
CA ALA A 11 8.93 4.28 15.44
C ALA A 11 8.73 4.49 13.93
N VAL A 12 7.99 3.60 13.26
CA VAL A 12 7.63 3.70 11.84
C VAL A 12 6.76 4.92 11.58
N GLN A 13 5.75 5.18 12.41
CA GLN A 13 4.90 6.38 12.31
C GLN A 13 5.72 7.67 12.42
N HIS A 14 6.61 7.77 13.43
CA HIS A 14 7.48 8.93 13.60
C HIS A 14 8.41 9.14 12.39
N MET A 15 8.94 8.07 11.84
CA MET A 15 9.77 8.13 10.64
C MET A 15 8.97 8.69 9.46
N PHE A 16 7.79 8.15 9.17
CA PHE A 16 6.94 8.63 8.07
C PHE A 16 6.49 10.08 8.27
N ASN A 17 6.18 10.50 9.49
CA ASN A 17 5.89 11.90 9.79
C ASN A 17 7.07 12.83 9.41
N ARG A 18 8.33 12.42 9.68
CA ARG A 18 9.51 13.24 9.35
C ARG A 18 9.74 13.37 7.86
N ILE A 19 9.62 12.26 7.11
CA ILE A 19 9.95 12.25 5.68
C ILE A 19 8.80 12.68 4.77
N ALA A 20 7.59 12.89 5.30
CA ALA A 20 6.35 13.06 4.56
C ALA A 20 6.46 14.04 3.37
N ARG A 21 7.10 15.21 3.56
CA ARG A 21 7.21 16.24 2.51
C ARG A 21 8.09 15.83 1.32
N ARG A 22 9.02 14.90 1.52
CA ARG A 22 9.99 14.45 0.48
C ARG A 22 9.70 13.04 -0.02
N TYR A 23 8.76 12.36 0.63
CA TYR A 23 8.43 10.95 0.38
C TYR A 23 8.09 10.68 -1.09
N ASP A 24 7.18 11.47 -1.66
CA ASP A 24 6.73 11.27 -3.06
C ASP A 24 7.85 11.52 -4.07
N LEU A 25 8.66 12.57 -3.87
CA LEU A 25 9.78 12.87 -4.74
C LEU A 25 10.76 11.71 -4.79
N LEU A 26 11.09 11.17 -3.63
CA LEU A 26 12.07 10.09 -3.49
C LEU A 26 11.55 8.77 -4.04
N ASN A 27 10.29 8.43 -3.80
CA ASN A 27 9.68 7.24 -4.40
C ASN A 27 9.72 7.31 -5.93
N ARG A 28 9.43 8.46 -6.53
CA ARG A 28 9.54 8.68 -7.99
C ARG A 28 10.96 8.52 -8.51
N VAL A 29 11.94 9.02 -7.77
CA VAL A 29 13.37 8.87 -8.13
C VAL A 29 13.80 7.41 -8.02
N ILE A 30 13.50 6.75 -6.90
CA ILE A 30 13.89 5.37 -6.62
C ILE A 30 13.20 4.38 -7.57
N SER A 31 11.94 4.62 -7.93
CA SER A 31 11.19 3.76 -8.85
C SER A 31 11.40 4.10 -10.33
N PHE A 32 12.14 5.16 -10.66
CA PHE A 32 12.22 5.71 -12.02
C PHE A 32 10.83 5.99 -12.62
N ARG A 33 9.86 6.38 -11.80
CA ARG A 33 8.44 6.60 -12.12
C ARG A 33 7.70 5.35 -12.65
N LEU A 34 8.26 4.17 -12.53
CA LEU A 34 7.60 2.92 -12.92
C LEU A 34 6.43 2.57 -11.99
N ASP A 35 6.44 3.11 -10.77
CA ASP A 35 5.37 2.97 -9.78
C ASP A 35 4.01 3.41 -10.30
N ASN A 36 3.93 4.41 -11.17
CA ASN A 36 2.68 4.86 -11.79
C ASN A 36 2.01 3.73 -12.60
N ARG A 37 2.77 3.02 -13.45
CA ARG A 37 2.25 1.90 -14.25
C ARG A 37 1.79 0.73 -13.38
N TRP A 38 2.50 0.45 -12.29
CA TRP A 38 2.12 -0.61 -11.36
C TRP A 38 0.85 -0.26 -10.60
N ARG A 39 0.69 1.02 -10.18
CA ARG A 39 -0.52 1.53 -9.54
C ARG A 39 -1.73 1.44 -10.48
N GLU A 40 -1.59 1.83 -11.75
CA GLU A 40 -2.64 1.72 -12.76
C GLU A 40 -3.14 0.26 -12.90
N GLN A 41 -2.23 -0.72 -12.95
CA GLN A 41 -2.60 -2.12 -13.01
C GLN A 41 -3.30 -2.61 -11.74
N ALA A 42 -2.86 -2.14 -10.56
CA ALA A 42 -3.52 -2.45 -9.30
C ALA A 42 -4.96 -1.88 -9.27
N ILE A 43 -5.14 -0.65 -9.73
CA ILE A 43 -6.45 0.01 -9.83
C ILE A 43 -7.37 -0.76 -10.77
N GLN A 44 -6.91 -1.13 -11.96
CA GLN A 44 -7.69 -1.90 -12.93
C GLN A 44 -8.14 -3.26 -12.36
N SER A 45 -7.37 -3.86 -11.47
CA SER A 45 -7.68 -5.16 -10.86
C SER A 45 -8.81 -5.08 -9.82
N ILE A 46 -9.04 -3.91 -9.23
CA ILE A 46 -10.01 -3.72 -8.13
C ILE A 46 -11.28 -2.99 -8.58
N TRP A 47 -11.21 -2.23 -9.68
CA TRP A 47 -12.32 -1.39 -10.14
C TRP A 47 -13.32 -2.22 -10.95
N THR A 48 -14.29 -2.82 -10.28
CA THR A 48 -15.22 -3.80 -10.86
C THR A 48 -16.66 -3.32 -10.92
N ALA A 49 -16.99 -2.17 -10.36
CA ALA A 49 -18.35 -1.62 -10.30
C ALA A 49 -18.39 -0.16 -10.75
N ASP A 50 -19.57 0.33 -11.12
CA ASP A 50 -19.81 1.74 -11.32
C ASP A 50 -19.85 2.46 -9.96
N ASN A 51 -19.09 3.56 -9.83
CA ASN A 51 -19.01 4.36 -8.61
C ASN A 51 -18.70 3.60 -7.30
N PRO A 52 -17.67 2.74 -7.25
CA PRO A 52 -17.38 1.93 -6.08
C PRO A 52 -16.92 2.80 -4.89
N LEU A 53 -17.13 2.29 -3.69
CA LEU A 53 -16.51 2.81 -2.46
C LEU A 53 -15.25 1.99 -2.13
N ILE A 54 -14.11 2.59 -2.31
CA ILE A 54 -12.80 1.93 -2.13
C ILE A 54 -12.11 2.43 -0.87
N LEU A 55 -11.47 1.52 -0.14
CA LEU A 55 -10.56 1.87 0.95
C LEU A 55 -9.11 1.80 0.46
N ASP A 56 -8.37 2.90 0.62
CA ASP A 56 -6.90 2.94 0.47
C ASP A 56 -6.26 2.77 1.85
N LEU A 57 -5.73 1.58 2.12
CA LEU A 57 -5.24 1.17 3.43
C LEU A 57 -3.74 1.44 3.53
N GLY A 58 -3.36 2.47 4.28
CA GLY A 58 -2.04 3.08 4.27
C GLY A 58 -1.89 4.12 3.16
N ALA A 59 -2.85 5.03 3.06
CA ALA A 59 -2.97 5.98 1.95
C ALA A 59 -1.78 6.94 1.82
N GLY A 60 -1.05 7.20 2.90
CA GLY A 60 0.08 8.12 2.92
C GLY A 60 -0.30 9.51 2.41
N THR A 61 0.43 10.01 1.42
CA THR A 61 0.19 11.29 0.75
C THR A 61 -0.91 11.24 -0.32
N GLY A 62 -1.59 10.10 -0.48
CA GLY A 62 -2.70 9.90 -1.40
C GLY A 62 -2.31 9.52 -2.83
N ASP A 63 -1.07 9.10 -3.09
CA ASP A 63 -0.62 8.79 -4.47
C ASP A 63 -1.47 7.71 -5.14
N LEU A 64 -1.81 6.61 -4.44
CA LEU A 64 -2.68 5.57 -4.98
C LEU A 64 -4.12 6.06 -5.11
N THR A 65 -4.63 6.75 -4.07
CA THR A 65 -5.95 7.39 -4.06
C THR A 65 -6.16 8.28 -5.29
N PHE A 66 -5.24 9.24 -5.55
CA PHE A 66 -5.40 10.18 -6.67
C PHE A 66 -5.15 9.53 -8.03
N SER A 67 -4.27 8.53 -8.11
CA SER A 67 -4.12 7.72 -9.31
C SER A 67 -5.41 6.98 -9.66
N ALA A 68 -6.10 6.43 -8.66
CA ALA A 68 -7.35 5.72 -8.86
C ALA A 68 -8.48 6.65 -9.32
N LEU A 69 -8.66 7.80 -8.68
CA LEU A 69 -9.65 8.79 -9.09
C LEU A 69 -9.43 9.31 -10.51
N LYS A 70 -8.17 9.51 -10.91
CA LYS A 70 -7.81 9.94 -12.26
C LYS A 70 -8.09 8.87 -13.31
N THR A 71 -7.78 7.60 -13.02
CA THR A 71 -7.84 6.49 -13.99
C THR A 71 -9.25 6.01 -14.21
N ALA A 72 -10.06 5.96 -13.16
CA ALA A 72 -11.36 5.30 -13.18
C ALA A 72 -12.56 6.23 -13.46
N GLY A 73 -12.36 7.55 -13.38
CA GLY A 73 -13.39 8.54 -13.75
C GLY A 73 -14.63 8.60 -12.86
N GLY A 74 -14.67 7.83 -11.77
CA GLY A 74 -15.82 7.79 -10.85
C GLY A 74 -15.45 7.10 -9.54
N GLY A 75 -16.45 6.93 -8.63
CA GLY A 75 -16.26 6.28 -7.34
C GLY A 75 -15.81 7.21 -6.22
N ARG A 76 -15.76 6.68 -5.01
CA ARG A 76 -15.32 7.39 -3.81
C ARG A 76 -14.24 6.61 -3.12
N ILE A 77 -13.21 7.30 -2.63
CA ILE A 77 -12.08 6.65 -1.96
C ILE A 77 -11.94 7.21 -0.55
N VAL A 78 -11.84 6.30 0.41
CA VAL A 78 -11.49 6.63 1.79
C VAL A 78 -10.04 6.19 2.01
N GLY A 79 -9.14 7.14 2.28
CA GLY A 79 -7.75 6.86 2.66
C GLY A 79 -7.63 6.75 4.17
N LEU A 80 -7.13 5.62 4.66
CA LEU A 80 -6.78 5.42 6.07
C LEU A 80 -5.25 5.40 6.21
N ASP A 81 -4.72 6.21 7.10
CA ASP A 81 -3.29 6.19 7.45
C ASP A 81 -3.08 6.55 8.92
N PHE A 82 -2.00 6.04 9.50
CA PHE A 82 -1.63 6.32 10.89
C PHE A 82 -0.76 7.58 11.03
N SER A 83 -0.23 8.11 9.92
CA SER A 83 0.62 9.30 9.87
C SER A 83 -0.23 10.56 9.61
N LEU A 84 -0.38 11.40 10.61
CA LEU A 84 -1.11 12.66 10.49
C LEU A 84 -0.47 13.60 9.45
N GLU A 85 0.86 13.65 9.38
CA GLU A 85 1.56 14.53 8.44
C GLU A 85 1.37 14.08 6.98
N MET A 86 1.34 12.78 6.73
CA MET A 86 1.00 12.23 5.41
C MET A 86 -0.43 12.63 5.02
N LEU A 87 -1.41 12.43 5.91
CA LEU A 87 -2.80 12.77 5.63
C LEU A 87 -3.03 14.28 5.44
N ARG A 88 -2.29 15.12 6.15
CA ARG A 88 -2.33 16.57 5.92
C ARG A 88 -1.89 16.94 4.51
N LEU A 89 -0.87 16.27 3.99
CA LEU A 89 -0.43 16.45 2.61
C LEU A 89 -1.47 15.93 1.62
N ALA A 90 -2.01 14.73 1.83
CA ALA A 90 -3.08 14.17 1.02
C ALA A 90 -4.30 15.11 0.98
N GLN A 91 -4.74 15.63 2.13
CA GLN A 91 -5.87 16.56 2.20
C GLN A 91 -5.60 17.89 1.47
N ARG A 92 -4.36 18.40 1.48
CA ARG A 92 -4.01 19.59 0.69
C ARG A 92 -4.04 19.27 -0.81
N ARG A 93 -3.47 18.14 -1.21
CA ARG A 93 -3.43 17.69 -2.62
C ARG A 93 -4.82 17.47 -3.19
N SER A 94 -5.77 16.95 -2.40
CA SER A 94 -7.15 16.71 -2.87
C SER A 94 -7.86 17.96 -3.39
N ARG A 95 -7.42 19.15 -2.97
CA ARG A 95 -7.99 20.43 -3.43
C ARG A 95 -7.48 20.85 -4.81
N SER A 96 -6.39 20.26 -5.31
CA SER A 96 -5.71 20.66 -6.53
C SER A 96 -5.62 19.56 -7.59
N VAL A 97 -6.08 18.35 -7.28
CA VAL A 97 -6.09 17.23 -8.23
C VAL A 97 -7.49 17.00 -8.78
N PRO A 98 -7.63 16.54 -10.02
CA PRO A 98 -8.93 16.18 -10.60
C PRO A 98 -9.64 15.15 -9.72
N HIS A 99 -10.96 15.34 -9.50
CA HIS A 99 -11.81 14.47 -8.68
C HIS A 99 -11.37 14.29 -7.22
N GLY A 100 -10.51 15.17 -6.72
CA GLY A 100 -10.00 15.09 -5.34
C GLY A 100 -11.09 15.24 -4.28
N GLU A 101 -12.21 15.88 -4.60
CA GLU A 101 -13.41 16.01 -3.76
C GLU A 101 -14.09 14.65 -3.46
N GLN A 102 -13.83 13.63 -4.26
CA GLN A 102 -14.32 12.27 -4.08
C GLN A 102 -13.46 11.47 -3.07
N SER A 103 -12.38 12.05 -2.57
CA SER A 103 -11.54 11.46 -1.54
C SER A 103 -11.88 11.97 -0.13
N ARG A 104 -11.74 11.09 0.87
CA ARG A 104 -11.78 11.44 2.30
C ARG A 104 -10.60 10.75 2.99
N PHE A 105 -10.02 11.43 3.98
CA PHE A 105 -8.86 10.89 4.71
C PHE A 105 -9.19 10.77 6.19
N VAL A 106 -8.86 9.62 6.77
CA VAL A 106 -9.14 9.23 8.15
C VAL A 106 -7.84 8.85 8.83
N LEU A 107 -7.57 9.44 9.99
CA LEU A 107 -6.43 9.07 10.83
C LEU A 107 -6.77 7.80 11.61
N GLY A 108 -5.99 6.74 11.41
CA GLY A 108 -6.21 5.47 12.10
C GLY A 108 -5.19 4.41 11.69
N SER A 109 -5.23 3.27 12.37
CA SER A 109 -4.35 2.13 12.12
C SER A 109 -5.03 1.10 11.22
N GLY A 110 -4.29 0.57 10.24
CA GLY A 110 -4.72 -0.58 9.45
C GLY A 110 -4.91 -1.86 10.25
N LEU A 111 -4.30 -1.94 11.45
CA LEU A 111 -4.46 -3.06 12.38
C LEU A 111 -5.74 -2.97 13.24
N ARG A 112 -6.36 -1.79 13.30
CA ARG A 112 -7.63 -1.51 14.01
C ARG A 112 -8.44 -0.53 13.19
N SER A 113 -8.91 -0.99 12.03
CA SER A 113 -9.67 -0.19 11.10
C SER A 113 -10.97 0.32 11.75
N PRO A 114 -11.25 1.66 11.75
CA PRO A 114 -12.41 2.23 12.43
C PRO A 114 -13.73 2.05 11.64
N PHE A 115 -13.72 1.30 10.57
CA PHE A 115 -14.87 1.10 9.72
C PHE A 115 -15.69 -0.12 10.14
N ARG A 116 -16.99 -0.09 9.81
CA ARG A 116 -17.89 -1.23 9.98
C ARG A 116 -17.54 -2.36 9.01
N ASP A 117 -18.05 -3.54 9.28
CA ASP A 117 -17.91 -4.70 8.41
C ASP A 117 -18.64 -4.50 7.09
N ALA A 118 -18.10 -5.07 6.02
CA ALA A 118 -18.74 -5.13 4.71
C ALA A 118 -19.22 -3.76 4.15
N VAL A 119 -18.37 -2.73 4.26
CA VAL A 119 -18.66 -1.37 3.79
C VAL A 119 -18.09 -1.09 2.41
N PHE A 120 -16.89 -1.62 2.10
CA PHE A 120 -16.15 -1.27 0.91
C PHE A 120 -16.31 -2.31 -0.19
N ASP A 121 -16.43 -1.84 -1.43
CA ASP A 121 -16.48 -2.68 -2.63
C ASP A 121 -15.08 -3.20 -2.99
N GLY A 122 -14.04 -2.47 -2.58
CA GLY A 122 -12.64 -2.86 -2.75
C GLY A 122 -11.73 -2.26 -1.66
N VAL A 123 -10.61 -2.93 -1.41
CA VAL A 123 -9.53 -2.44 -0.54
C VAL A 123 -8.23 -2.49 -1.32
N MET A 124 -7.53 -1.38 -1.40
CA MET A 124 -6.20 -1.28 -2.03
C MET A 124 -5.14 -0.84 -1.02
N SER A 125 -3.90 -1.24 -1.24
CA SER A 125 -2.76 -0.86 -0.42
C SER A 125 -1.48 -0.85 -1.24
N ALA A 126 -0.67 0.21 -1.18
CA ALA A 126 0.57 0.27 -1.94
C ALA A 126 1.76 0.69 -1.07
N PHE A 127 2.81 -0.14 -1.08
CA PHE A 127 4.08 0.08 -0.36
C PHE A 127 3.92 0.17 1.17
N VAL A 128 2.96 -0.58 1.73
CA VAL A 128 2.58 -0.57 3.15
C VAL A 128 2.97 -1.86 3.86
N LEU A 129 2.76 -3.04 3.23
CA LEU A 129 2.78 -4.34 3.90
C LEU A 129 4.09 -4.61 4.67
N ARG A 130 5.24 -4.24 4.09
CA ARG A 130 6.56 -4.42 4.72
C ARG A 130 6.75 -3.60 6.00
N ASN A 131 5.92 -2.58 6.20
CA ASN A 131 5.95 -1.68 7.36
C ASN A 131 4.96 -2.08 8.46
N VAL A 132 4.10 -3.06 8.19
CA VAL A 132 3.08 -3.56 9.10
C VAL A 132 3.70 -4.55 10.09
N SER A 133 3.42 -4.39 11.37
CA SER A 133 3.95 -5.26 12.43
C SER A 133 3.26 -6.63 12.48
N ASP A 134 2.00 -6.72 12.08
CA ASP A 134 1.18 -7.93 12.04
C ASP A 134 0.37 -7.98 10.74
N LEU A 135 0.86 -8.75 9.76
CA LEU A 135 0.21 -8.90 8.45
C LEU A 135 -1.08 -9.72 8.53
N ALA A 136 -1.16 -10.69 9.44
CA ALA A 136 -2.37 -11.49 9.60
C ALA A 136 -3.53 -10.59 10.06
N LEU A 137 -3.31 -9.83 11.12
CA LEU A 137 -4.29 -8.87 11.62
C LEU A 137 -4.64 -7.79 10.58
N PHE A 138 -3.66 -7.32 9.80
CA PHE A 138 -3.89 -6.35 8.73
C PHE A 138 -4.83 -6.91 7.65
N PHE A 139 -4.61 -8.14 7.22
CA PHE A 139 -5.46 -8.80 6.23
C PHE A 139 -6.82 -9.18 6.80
N ASP A 140 -6.92 -9.57 8.07
CA ASP A 140 -8.21 -9.77 8.75
C ASP A 140 -9.04 -8.47 8.75
N GLN A 141 -8.41 -7.33 9.03
CA GLN A 141 -9.11 -6.04 8.96
C GLN A 141 -9.52 -5.68 7.53
N ALA A 142 -8.66 -5.92 6.53
CA ALA A 142 -9.00 -5.71 5.12
C ALA A 142 -10.17 -6.61 4.69
N PHE A 143 -10.15 -7.89 5.07
CA PHE A 143 -11.23 -8.84 4.81
C PHE A 143 -12.54 -8.42 5.47
N ARG A 144 -12.49 -8.05 6.75
CA ARG A 144 -13.67 -7.66 7.52
C ARG A 144 -14.43 -6.49 6.89
N VAL A 145 -13.71 -5.46 6.44
CA VAL A 145 -14.34 -4.25 5.90
C VAL A 145 -14.80 -4.37 4.45
N LEU A 146 -14.30 -5.35 3.71
CA LEU A 146 -14.74 -5.67 2.34
C LEU A 146 -16.15 -6.26 2.35
N ARG A 147 -16.94 -5.93 1.34
CA ARG A 147 -18.18 -6.65 1.03
C ARG A 147 -17.87 -8.06 0.50
N PRO A 148 -18.76 -9.03 0.67
CA PRO A 148 -18.69 -10.28 -0.09
C PRO A 148 -18.59 -10.00 -1.61
N GLY A 149 -17.71 -10.72 -2.31
CA GLY A 149 -17.37 -10.47 -3.72
C GLY A 149 -16.41 -9.29 -3.94
N GLY A 150 -16.11 -8.51 -2.90
CA GLY A 150 -15.15 -7.40 -2.97
C GLY A 150 -13.72 -7.89 -3.10
N LYS A 151 -12.86 -7.07 -3.74
CA LYS A 151 -11.46 -7.41 -3.99
C LYS A 151 -10.50 -6.62 -3.11
N PHE A 152 -9.45 -7.30 -2.70
CA PHE A 152 -8.26 -6.71 -2.11
C PHE A 152 -7.14 -6.69 -3.13
N VAL A 153 -6.43 -5.58 -3.26
CA VAL A 153 -5.21 -5.49 -4.05
C VAL A 153 -4.09 -4.88 -3.23
N SER A 154 -2.92 -5.51 -3.23
CA SER A 154 -1.71 -4.91 -2.67
C SER A 154 -0.59 -4.83 -3.70
N LEU A 155 0.21 -3.77 -3.59
CA LEU A 155 1.41 -3.54 -4.37
C LEU A 155 2.56 -3.26 -3.40
N ASP A 156 3.60 -4.10 -3.36
CA ASP A 156 4.73 -3.85 -2.46
C ASP A 156 6.05 -4.31 -3.06
N MET A 157 7.15 -3.91 -2.40
CA MET A 157 8.51 -4.30 -2.74
C MET A 157 8.87 -5.59 -2.00
N PHE A 158 9.61 -6.43 -2.70
CA PHE A 158 10.04 -7.74 -2.22
C PHE A 158 11.53 -7.95 -2.46
N PRO A 159 12.18 -8.83 -1.71
CA PRO A 159 13.52 -9.27 -2.07
C PRO A 159 13.49 -9.82 -3.51
N PRO A 160 14.38 -9.35 -4.40
CA PRO A 160 14.36 -9.80 -5.80
C PRO A 160 14.66 -11.29 -5.90
N SER A 161 14.16 -11.93 -6.97
CA SER A 161 14.45 -13.33 -7.27
C SER A 161 15.96 -13.53 -7.45
N LYS A 162 16.46 -14.75 -7.16
CA LYS A 162 17.86 -15.11 -7.37
C LYS A 162 18.28 -14.90 -8.84
N GLY A 163 19.56 -14.55 -9.08
CA GLY A 163 20.10 -14.36 -10.42
C GLY A 163 20.94 -13.08 -10.53
N LEU A 164 21.49 -12.83 -11.72
CA LEU A 164 22.33 -11.65 -11.98
C LEU A 164 21.63 -10.33 -11.65
N PHE A 165 20.33 -10.22 -11.98
CA PHE A 165 19.54 -9.03 -11.65
C PHE A 165 19.47 -8.78 -10.14
N ALA A 166 19.37 -9.82 -9.32
CA ALA A 166 19.33 -9.67 -7.86
C ALA A 166 20.61 -9.04 -7.31
N GLY A 167 21.77 -9.34 -7.90
CA GLY A 167 23.04 -8.71 -7.55
C GLY A 167 23.05 -7.21 -7.88
N PHE A 168 22.69 -6.84 -9.10
CA PHE A 168 22.62 -5.43 -9.52
C PHE A 168 21.56 -4.64 -8.74
N TYR A 169 20.39 -5.22 -8.55
CA TYR A 169 19.32 -4.61 -7.76
C TYR A 169 19.76 -4.43 -6.30
N GLY A 170 20.41 -5.45 -5.72
CA GLY A 170 20.94 -5.37 -4.36
C GLY A 170 21.97 -4.25 -4.23
N LEU A 171 22.91 -4.14 -5.17
CA LEU A 171 23.90 -3.06 -5.18
C LEU A 171 23.20 -1.68 -5.24
N TYR A 172 22.26 -1.50 -6.17
CA TYR A 172 21.50 -0.27 -6.28
C TYR A 172 20.69 0.02 -5.01
N PHE A 173 19.86 -0.94 -4.59
CA PHE A 173 18.86 -0.73 -3.56
C PHE A 173 19.45 -0.63 -2.15
N TYR A 174 20.50 -1.40 -1.85
CA TYR A 174 21.12 -1.40 -0.51
C TYR A 174 22.27 -0.41 -0.35
N HIS A 175 22.86 0.07 -1.44
CA HIS A 175 23.97 1.01 -1.37
C HIS A 175 23.65 2.37 -1.98
N VAL A 176 23.04 2.44 -3.18
CA VAL A 176 22.75 3.72 -3.86
C VAL A 176 21.54 4.43 -3.25
N VAL A 177 20.44 3.72 -2.98
CA VAL A 177 19.20 4.32 -2.43
C VAL A 177 19.41 5.02 -1.09
N PRO A 178 20.16 4.48 -0.11
CA PRO A 178 20.47 5.20 1.13
C PRO A 178 21.28 6.49 0.92
N TRP A 179 22.16 6.53 -0.10
CA TRP A 179 22.89 7.74 -0.47
C TRP A 179 21.97 8.81 -1.09
N ILE A 180 21.08 8.38 -1.98
CA ILE A 180 20.04 9.28 -2.55
C ILE A 180 19.19 9.87 -1.42
N GLY A 181 18.78 9.03 -0.46
CA GLY A 181 18.01 9.45 0.69
C GLY A 181 18.75 10.43 1.59
N ALA A 182 20.04 10.18 1.85
CA ALA A 182 20.88 11.09 2.62
C ALA A 182 21.04 12.45 1.93
N LEU A 183 21.23 12.47 0.62
CA LEU A 183 21.43 13.69 -0.15
C LEU A 183 20.14 14.51 -0.31
N LEU A 184 19.03 13.88 -0.65
CA LEU A 184 17.79 14.56 -1.00
C LEU A 184 16.84 14.76 0.20
N ALA A 185 16.80 13.80 1.14
CA ALA A 185 15.90 13.86 2.29
C ALA A 185 16.56 14.33 3.58
N HIS A 186 17.89 14.29 3.67
CA HIS A 186 18.65 14.51 4.90
C HIS A 186 18.24 13.54 6.05
N ASP A 187 17.70 12.37 5.69
CA ASP A 187 17.31 11.31 6.63
C ASP A 187 17.82 9.94 6.17
N ARG A 188 19.12 9.69 6.35
CA ARG A 188 19.76 8.42 6.00
C ARG A 188 19.09 7.23 6.71
N ALA A 189 18.65 7.42 7.96
CA ALA A 189 18.05 6.36 8.75
C ALA A 189 16.75 5.83 8.15
N ALA A 190 15.90 6.71 7.62
CA ALA A 190 14.66 6.30 6.95
C ALA A 190 14.92 5.44 5.70
N TYR A 191 16.00 5.72 4.96
CA TYR A 191 16.34 4.95 3.76
C TYR A 191 17.10 3.65 4.05
N GLN A 192 17.86 3.62 5.14
CA GLN A 192 18.38 2.36 5.68
C GLN A 192 17.24 1.45 6.12
N TYR A 193 16.23 2.02 6.82
CA TYR A 193 15.01 1.29 7.17
C TYR A 193 14.27 0.78 5.93
N LEU A 194 14.11 1.59 4.87
CA LEU A 194 13.49 1.17 3.62
C LEU A 194 14.21 -0.06 3.05
N SER A 195 15.52 -0.01 2.94
CA SER A 195 16.33 -1.12 2.41
C SER A 195 16.21 -2.37 3.28
N GLU A 196 16.26 -2.21 4.59
CA GLU A 196 16.15 -3.32 5.54
C GLU A 196 14.75 -3.93 5.54
N SER A 197 13.69 -3.11 5.51
CA SER A 197 12.30 -3.59 5.48
C SER A 197 12.03 -4.43 4.23
N VAL A 198 12.63 -4.11 3.07
CA VAL A 198 12.52 -4.94 1.87
C VAL A 198 13.31 -6.22 2.03
N ARG A 199 14.55 -6.15 2.57
CA ARG A 199 15.44 -7.31 2.72
C ARG A 199 14.85 -8.40 3.61
N THR A 200 14.17 -7.99 4.69
CA THR A 200 13.60 -8.88 5.70
C THR A 200 12.12 -9.21 5.46
N PHE A 201 11.53 -8.68 4.39
CA PHE A 201 10.12 -8.90 4.10
C PHE A 201 9.87 -10.34 3.61
N HIS A 202 8.63 -10.78 3.79
CA HIS A 202 8.14 -12.08 3.33
C HIS A 202 8.29 -12.26 1.81
N SER A 203 8.31 -13.53 1.36
CA SER A 203 8.18 -13.82 -0.07
C SER A 203 6.74 -13.56 -0.56
N PRO A 204 6.53 -13.34 -1.89
CA PRO A 204 5.17 -13.21 -2.43
C PRO A 204 4.27 -14.42 -2.14
N VAL A 205 4.84 -15.64 -2.12
CA VAL A 205 4.12 -16.87 -1.79
C VAL A 205 3.64 -16.85 -0.33
N MET A 206 4.50 -16.42 0.59
CA MET A 206 4.11 -16.32 2.01
C MET A 206 3.00 -15.29 2.22
N VAL A 207 3.05 -14.15 1.53
CA VAL A 207 1.97 -13.15 1.58
C VAL A 207 0.66 -13.74 1.07
N ALA A 208 0.69 -14.53 -0.02
CA ALA A 208 -0.50 -15.22 -0.53
C ALA A 208 -1.07 -16.25 0.48
N GLU A 209 -0.19 -16.97 1.20
CA GLU A 209 -0.65 -17.90 2.25
C GLU A 209 -1.29 -17.18 3.44
N ILE A 210 -0.74 -16.03 3.86
CA ILE A 210 -1.36 -15.23 4.93
C ILE A 210 -2.72 -14.67 4.48
N LEU A 211 -2.84 -14.21 3.22
CA LEU A 211 -4.13 -13.80 2.65
C LEU A 211 -5.15 -14.95 2.68
N LYS A 212 -4.74 -16.16 2.32
CA LYS A 212 -5.59 -17.35 2.35
C LYS A 212 -6.05 -17.67 3.78
N GLN A 213 -5.15 -17.58 4.77
CA GLN A 213 -5.47 -17.79 6.18
C GLN A 213 -6.46 -16.75 6.72
N ALA A 214 -6.43 -15.50 6.20
CA ALA A 214 -7.40 -14.46 6.52
C ALA A 214 -8.77 -14.65 5.81
N GLY A 215 -8.96 -15.74 5.06
CA GLY A 215 -10.23 -16.11 4.42
C GLY A 215 -10.39 -15.66 2.97
N PHE A 216 -9.39 -15.02 2.38
CA PHE A 216 -9.44 -14.64 0.96
C PHE A 216 -9.37 -15.86 0.04
N ALA A 217 -10.05 -15.77 -1.10
CA ALA A 217 -10.01 -16.74 -2.19
C ALA A 217 -9.50 -16.11 -3.50
N HIS A 218 -9.38 -16.91 -4.57
CA HIS A 218 -8.94 -16.47 -5.89
C HIS A 218 -7.67 -15.63 -5.87
N ILE A 219 -6.71 -16.02 -5.01
CA ILE A 219 -5.48 -15.27 -4.79
C ILE A 219 -4.54 -15.46 -5.97
N THR A 220 -4.20 -14.34 -6.63
CA THR A 220 -3.21 -14.30 -7.70
C THR A 220 -2.15 -13.26 -7.39
N TRP A 221 -0.95 -13.42 -7.98
CA TRP A 221 0.08 -12.39 -7.87
C TRP A 221 0.87 -12.23 -9.15
N ARG A 222 1.29 -11.02 -9.41
CA ARG A 222 2.11 -10.65 -10.57
C ARG A 222 3.36 -9.95 -10.13
N ARG A 223 4.50 -10.38 -10.67
CA ARG A 223 5.81 -9.78 -10.39
C ARG A 223 6.18 -8.75 -11.44
N PHE A 224 6.77 -7.67 -10.99
CA PHE A 224 7.35 -6.61 -11.80
C PHE A 224 8.83 -6.47 -11.47
N LEU A 225 9.59 -5.84 -12.36
CA LEU A 225 11.01 -5.55 -12.17
C LEU A 225 11.78 -6.77 -11.64
N CYS A 226 11.71 -7.89 -12.40
CA CYS A 226 12.36 -9.16 -12.04
C CYS A 226 12.06 -9.64 -10.60
N GLY A 227 10.88 -9.33 -10.09
CA GLY A 227 10.43 -9.77 -8.77
C GLY A 227 10.70 -8.80 -7.62
N ALA A 228 11.33 -7.65 -7.88
CA ALA A 228 11.55 -6.62 -6.87
C ALA A 228 10.25 -5.90 -6.43
N VAL A 229 9.20 -5.98 -7.23
CA VAL A 229 7.85 -5.51 -6.88
C VAL A 229 6.85 -6.61 -7.22
N CYS A 230 5.85 -6.78 -6.37
CA CYS A 230 4.79 -7.75 -6.58
C CYS A 230 3.43 -7.14 -6.25
N MET A 231 2.45 -7.43 -7.08
CA MET A 231 1.05 -7.12 -6.87
C MET A 231 0.31 -8.41 -6.52
N HIS A 232 -0.44 -8.41 -5.41
CA HIS A 232 -1.37 -9.48 -5.08
C HIS A 232 -2.80 -8.99 -5.31
N VAL A 233 -3.64 -9.87 -5.82
CA VAL A 233 -5.08 -9.66 -5.94
C VAL A 233 -5.76 -10.85 -5.27
N ALA A 234 -6.74 -10.56 -4.41
CA ALA A 234 -7.48 -11.57 -3.66
C ALA A 234 -8.95 -11.15 -3.56
N GLU A 235 -9.86 -12.08 -3.38
CA GLU A 235 -11.29 -11.83 -3.33
C GLU A 235 -11.86 -12.29 -1.99
N ARG A 236 -12.76 -11.51 -1.40
CA ARG A 236 -13.61 -11.97 -0.31
C ARG A 236 -14.73 -12.82 -0.89
N PRO A 237 -14.80 -14.15 -0.62
CA PRO A 237 -15.82 -15.01 -1.21
C PRO A 237 -17.23 -14.58 -0.84
N ASN A 238 -18.18 -14.83 -1.75
CA ASN A 238 -19.60 -14.73 -1.44
C ASN A 238 -20.03 -15.90 -0.54
N PRO A 239 -20.82 -15.67 0.51
CA PRO A 239 -21.29 -16.75 1.38
C PRO A 239 -22.08 -17.83 0.66
N SER A 240 -22.71 -17.49 -0.46
CA SER A 240 -23.59 -18.37 -1.25
C SER A 240 -22.87 -19.17 -2.34
N GLY A 241 -21.55 -19.05 -2.51
CA GLY A 241 -20.81 -19.78 -3.56
C GLY A 241 -21.23 -19.45 -5.00
N ILE A 242 -22.07 -18.45 -5.21
CA ILE A 242 -22.49 -18.00 -6.55
C ILE A 242 -21.45 -16.96 -7.01
N PRO A 243 -20.79 -17.17 -8.17
CA PRO A 243 -19.94 -16.14 -8.76
C PRO A 243 -20.80 -14.91 -9.10
N ALA A 244 -20.22 -13.73 -8.89
CA ALA A 244 -20.83 -12.45 -9.20
C ALA A 244 -20.93 -12.22 -10.72
#